data_4f7b8afe6e0b3175a892f43937470dc1
#
_entry.id   4f7b8afe6e0b3175a892f43937470dc1
#
_cell.length_a   1.000
_cell.length_b   1.000
_cell.length_c   1.000
_cell.angle_alpha   90.00
_cell.angle_beta   90.00
_cell.angle_gamma   90.00
#
_symmetry.space_group_name_H-M   'P 1'
#
loop_
_entity.id
_entity.type
_entity.pdbx_description
1 polymer ?
#
loop_
_entity_poly.entity_id
_entity_poly.type
_entity_poly.pdbx_seq_one_letter_code
_entity_poly.pdbx_strand_id
1 'polypeptide(L)'
;MRKIMILLALILVGMLIPAGFSTNDSQVVITYGETTYNNANYKSAVDSFFTSNAGIDLKSIDSKIISASDVNKISSSITGKTYSSDQVFSSALVNLNDNDNLEVSVDKSKITTITGDMYLSALKSAGITAGHVYVTSPVEATGESALAGIMNSYELSLIHI
;
A
#
# COMPACT_ATOMS: atom_id res chain seq x y z
N MET A 1 10.96 -53.88 9.42
CA MET A 1 10.42 -52.93 10.45
C MET A 1 11.10 -51.56 10.47
N ARG A 2 12.42 -51.48 10.33
CA ARG A 2 13.13 -50.17 10.31
C ARG A 2 12.72 -49.25 9.16
N LYS A 3 12.39 -49.77 7.98
CA LYS A 3 12.00 -48.98 6.80
C LYS A 3 10.59 -48.39 6.92
N ILE A 4 9.70 -49.04 7.66
CA ILE A 4 8.33 -48.60 7.88
C ILE A 4 8.30 -47.46 8.92
N MET A 5 9.17 -47.48 9.93
CA MET A 5 9.29 -46.42 10.91
C MET A 5 9.83 -45.11 10.33
N ILE A 6 10.74 -45.17 9.34
CA ILE A 6 11.26 -43.98 8.67
C ILE A 6 10.18 -43.35 7.80
N LEU A 7 9.34 -44.15 7.15
CA LEU A 7 8.22 -43.64 6.35
C LEU A 7 7.14 -42.97 7.21
N LEU A 8 6.88 -43.51 8.39
CA LEU A 8 5.94 -42.92 9.34
C LEU A 8 6.45 -41.57 9.93
N ALA A 9 7.77 -41.49 10.16
CA ALA A 9 8.38 -40.25 10.64
C ALA A 9 8.31 -39.13 9.58
N LEU A 10 8.44 -39.46 8.29
CA LEU A 10 8.32 -38.49 7.20
C LEU A 10 6.89 -37.97 7.01
N ILE A 11 5.89 -38.83 7.27
CA ILE A 11 4.47 -38.44 7.21
C ILE A 11 4.11 -37.53 8.38
N LEU A 12 4.71 -37.76 9.55
CA LEU A 12 4.47 -36.91 10.74
C LEU A 12 5.08 -35.51 10.62
N VAL A 13 6.18 -35.38 9.91
CA VAL A 13 6.80 -34.05 9.62
C VAL A 13 5.96 -33.25 8.60
N GLY A 14 5.28 -33.95 7.68
CA GLY A 14 4.36 -33.31 6.73
C GLY A 14 3.04 -32.82 7.34
N MET A 15 2.67 -33.26 8.54
CA MET A 15 1.44 -32.82 9.23
C MET A 15 1.65 -31.67 10.23
N LEU A 16 2.87 -31.20 10.40
CA LEU A 16 3.20 -30.03 11.25
C LEU A 16 3.25 -28.72 10.47
N ILE A 17 2.61 -28.64 9.30
CA ILE A 17 2.22 -27.34 8.74
C ILE A 17 0.99 -26.93 9.54
N PRO A 18 1.07 -25.89 10.40
CA PRO A 18 -0.10 -25.42 11.09
C PRO A 18 -1.12 -25.02 10.03
N ALA A 19 -2.27 -25.68 10.04
CA ALA A 19 -3.46 -25.24 9.32
C ALA A 19 -3.88 -23.90 9.93
N GLY A 20 -3.34 -22.80 9.42
CA GLY A 20 -3.54 -21.46 9.98
C GLY A 20 -2.70 -20.39 9.32
N PHE A 21 -1.74 -20.73 8.46
CA PHE A 21 -1.28 -19.77 7.47
C PHE A 21 -2.35 -19.70 6.39
N SER A 22 -3.39 -18.94 6.67
CA SER A 22 -4.09 -18.22 5.66
C SER A 22 -3.05 -17.28 5.08
N THR A 23 -2.40 -17.67 4.00
CA THR A 23 -1.78 -16.77 3.07
C THR A 23 -2.92 -16.03 2.37
N ASN A 24 -3.65 -15.24 3.14
CA ASN A 24 -4.23 -14.02 2.64
C ASN A 24 -3.02 -13.09 2.44
N ASP A 25 -2.20 -13.39 1.46
CA ASP A 25 -1.45 -12.39 0.74
C ASP A 25 -2.50 -11.51 0.05
N SER A 26 -3.17 -10.72 0.88
CA SER A 26 -3.94 -9.59 0.41
C SER A 26 -2.91 -8.63 -0.15
N GLN A 27 -2.63 -8.76 -1.44
CA GLN A 27 -1.77 -7.83 -2.16
C GLN A 27 -2.47 -6.47 -2.33
N VAL A 28 -3.39 -6.17 -1.43
CA VAL A 28 -4.09 -4.89 -1.34
C VAL A 28 -3.74 -4.25 -0.01
N VAL A 29 -3.20 -3.05 -0.06
CA VAL A 29 -2.81 -2.26 1.10
C VAL A 29 -3.31 -0.83 0.94
N ILE A 30 -3.80 -0.24 2.04
CA ILE A 30 -4.11 1.18 2.10
C ILE A 30 -3.04 1.90 2.90
N THR A 31 -2.55 3.00 2.40
CA THR A 31 -1.69 3.91 3.15
C THR A 31 -2.38 5.24 3.34
N TYR A 32 -2.55 5.64 4.59
CA TYR A 32 -3.14 6.93 4.94
C TYR A 32 -2.05 7.90 5.35
N GLY A 33 -2.13 9.12 4.86
CA GLY A 33 -1.38 10.21 5.46
C GLY A 33 -1.78 10.41 6.93
N GLU A 34 -0.85 10.71 7.79
CA GLU A 34 -1.03 10.82 9.24
C GLU A 34 -2.17 11.79 9.61
N THR A 35 -2.24 12.95 8.96
CA THR A 35 -3.30 13.94 9.19
C THR A 35 -4.67 13.39 8.78
N THR A 36 -4.74 12.68 7.66
CA THR A 36 -5.97 12.05 7.17
C THR A 36 -6.43 10.96 8.12
N TYR A 37 -5.54 10.11 8.58
CA TYR A 37 -5.90 9.01 9.49
C TYR A 37 -6.44 9.51 10.83
N ASN A 38 -5.83 10.56 11.37
CA ASN A 38 -6.20 11.13 12.67
C ASN A 38 -7.48 11.98 12.66
N ASN A 39 -8.05 12.25 11.48
CA ASN A 39 -9.30 13.00 11.33
C ASN A 39 -10.37 12.10 10.69
N ALA A 40 -11.42 11.77 11.44
CA ALA A 40 -12.47 10.86 11.01
C ALA A 40 -13.19 11.32 9.71
N ASN A 41 -13.41 12.62 9.53
CA ASN A 41 -14.05 13.15 8.31
C ASN A 41 -13.12 13.03 7.10
N TYR A 42 -11.84 13.29 7.28
CA TYR A 42 -10.83 13.14 6.22
C TYR A 42 -10.67 11.69 5.81
N LYS A 43 -10.55 10.80 6.80
CA LYS A 43 -10.47 9.36 6.56
C LYS A 43 -11.70 8.87 5.79
N SER A 44 -12.90 9.26 6.22
CA SER A 44 -14.16 8.87 5.57
C SER A 44 -14.24 9.34 4.10
N ALA A 45 -13.75 10.54 3.81
CA ALA A 45 -13.70 11.06 2.43
C ALA A 45 -12.76 10.23 1.54
N VAL A 46 -11.59 9.88 2.06
CA VAL A 46 -10.61 9.03 1.37
C VAL A 46 -11.14 7.60 1.17
N ASP A 47 -11.74 7.01 2.21
CA ASP A 47 -12.35 5.68 2.14
C ASP A 47 -13.47 5.62 1.09
N SER A 48 -14.28 6.67 1.01
CA SER A 48 -15.35 6.79 0.00
C SER A 48 -14.78 6.83 -1.42
N PHE A 49 -13.68 7.55 -1.62
CA PHE A 49 -13.00 7.58 -2.92
C PHE A 49 -12.48 6.20 -3.30
N PHE A 50 -11.80 5.51 -2.40
CA PHE A 50 -11.25 4.18 -2.67
C PHE A 50 -12.36 3.17 -2.94
N THR A 51 -13.39 3.12 -2.11
CA THR A 51 -14.52 2.23 -2.30
C THR A 51 -15.21 2.45 -3.65
N SER A 52 -15.41 3.70 -4.03
CA SER A 52 -16.10 4.05 -5.29
C SER A 52 -15.26 3.75 -6.53
N ASN A 53 -13.95 3.90 -6.47
CA ASN A 53 -13.07 3.75 -7.63
C ASN A 53 -12.48 2.35 -7.75
N ALA A 54 -12.10 1.71 -6.65
CA ALA A 54 -11.56 0.35 -6.66
C ALA A 54 -12.64 -0.73 -6.56
N GLY A 55 -13.84 -0.40 -6.09
CA GLY A 55 -14.96 -1.35 -5.98
C GLY A 55 -14.74 -2.45 -4.93
N ILE A 56 -13.92 -2.21 -3.90
CA ILE A 56 -13.58 -3.20 -2.86
C ILE A 56 -14.05 -2.75 -1.47
N ASP A 57 -14.34 -3.73 -0.61
CA ASP A 57 -14.65 -3.47 0.80
C ASP A 57 -13.34 -3.26 1.59
N LEU A 58 -13.16 -2.08 2.15
CA LEU A 58 -11.94 -1.69 2.85
C LEU A 58 -11.80 -2.28 4.26
N LYS A 59 -12.86 -2.89 4.82
CA LYS A 59 -12.87 -3.37 6.22
C LYS A 59 -11.86 -4.47 6.51
N SER A 60 -11.54 -5.27 5.51
CA SER A 60 -10.61 -6.40 5.62
C SER A 60 -9.22 -6.08 5.04
N ILE A 61 -8.99 -4.85 4.62
CA ILE A 61 -7.73 -4.43 3.99
C ILE A 61 -6.77 -3.90 5.06
N ASP A 62 -5.55 -4.40 5.03
CA ASP A 62 -4.48 -3.89 5.87
C ASP A 62 -4.18 -2.43 5.56
N SER A 63 -3.95 -1.64 6.61
CA SER A 63 -3.62 -0.23 6.43
C SER A 63 -2.37 0.17 7.20
N LYS A 64 -1.65 1.14 6.66
CA LYS A 64 -0.46 1.75 7.24
C LYS A 64 -0.61 3.25 7.30
N ILE A 65 -0.13 3.86 8.37
CA ILE A 65 -0.06 5.32 8.53
C ILE A 65 1.31 5.80 8.04
N ILE A 66 1.31 6.81 7.21
CA ILE A 66 2.52 7.47 6.70
C ILE A 66 2.74 8.75 7.48
N SER A 67 3.81 8.77 8.24
CA SER A 67 4.18 9.91 9.07
C SER A 67 4.90 11.01 8.29
N ALA A 68 5.01 12.20 8.89
CA ALA A 68 5.83 13.28 8.35
C ALA A 68 7.29 12.85 8.15
N SER A 69 7.84 12.02 9.05
CA SER A 69 9.19 11.47 8.90
C SER A 69 9.34 10.61 7.64
N ASP A 70 8.34 9.79 7.32
CA ASP A 70 8.36 8.95 6.12
C ASP A 70 8.31 9.80 4.84
N VAL A 71 7.44 10.82 4.83
CA VAL A 71 7.34 11.73 3.70
C VAL A 71 8.63 12.50 3.50
N ASN A 72 9.22 13.04 4.56
CA ASN A 72 10.41 13.89 4.50
C ASN A 72 11.65 13.16 4.00
N LYS A 73 11.72 11.83 4.13
CA LYS A 73 12.79 11.02 3.56
C LYS A 73 12.84 11.10 2.03
N ILE A 74 11.68 11.25 1.39
CA ILE A 74 11.60 11.29 -0.07
C ILE A 74 11.40 12.71 -0.62
N SER A 75 10.60 13.53 0.04
CA SER A 75 10.23 14.87 -0.44
C SER A 75 11.43 15.82 -0.55
N SER A 76 12.40 15.68 0.34
CA SER A 76 13.64 16.48 0.28
C SER A 76 14.41 16.33 -1.04
N SER A 77 14.33 15.16 -1.66
CA SER A 77 15.00 14.89 -2.94
C SER A 77 14.12 15.16 -4.17
N ILE A 78 12.79 15.19 -4.01
CA ILE A 78 11.84 15.37 -5.13
C ILE A 78 11.45 16.85 -5.29
N THR A 79 10.98 17.48 -4.20
CA THR A 79 10.46 18.85 -4.23
C THR A 79 11.24 19.81 -3.35
N GLY A 80 12.14 19.31 -2.49
CA GLY A 80 12.87 20.10 -1.49
C GLY A 80 11.99 20.55 -0.31
N LYS A 81 10.75 20.04 -0.21
CA LYS A 81 9.81 20.41 0.86
C LYS A 81 9.98 19.49 2.07
N THR A 82 9.64 20.04 3.23
CA THR A 82 9.47 19.30 4.48
C THR A 82 8.06 19.53 5.03
N TYR A 83 7.52 18.49 5.67
CA TYR A 83 6.16 18.45 6.18
C TYR A 83 6.17 18.25 7.69
N SER A 84 5.25 18.88 8.39
CA SER A 84 4.90 18.58 9.78
C SER A 84 3.78 17.52 9.82
N SER A 85 3.52 16.96 10.99
CA SER A 85 2.54 15.87 11.17
C SER A 85 1.09 16.27 10.83
N ASP A 86 0.79 17.55 10.84
CA ASP A 86 -0.52 18.12 10.46
C ASP A 86 -0.66 18.45 8.97
N GLN A 87 0.35 18.15 8.16
CA GLN A 87 0.41 18.43 6.72
C GLN A 87 0.46 17.17 5.84
N VAL A 88 0.31 16.00 6.42
CA VAL A 88 0.44 14.71 5.73
C VAL A 88 -0.95 14.17 5.36
N PHE A 89 -1.48 14.58 4.20
CA PHE A 89 -2.87 14.32 3.81
C PHE A 89 -3.05 13.22 2.78
N SER A 90 -2.23 13.18 1.72
CA SER A 90 -2.48 12.26 0.61
C SER A 90 -2.31 10.79 1.00
N SER A 91 -3.14 9.96 0.41
CA SER A 91 -3.29 8.54 0.73
C SER A 91 -3.35 7.72 -0.55
N ALA A 92 -2.96 6.46 -0.48
CA ALA A 92 -2.99 5.54 -1.60
C ALA A 92 -3.60 4.19 -1.22
N LEU A 93 -4.32 3.60 -2.17
CA LEU A 93 -4.70 2.19 -2.16
C LEU A 93 -3.90 1.50 -3.26
N VAL A 94 -3.13 0.49 -2.89
CA VAL A 94 -2.32 -0.33 -3.80
C VAL A 94 -2.96 -1.69 -3.91
N ASN A 95 -3.39 -2.07 -5.10
CA ASN A 95 -3.95 -3.38 -5.40
C ASN A 95 -3.04 -4.09 -6.41
N LEU A 96 -2.24 -5.04 -5.94
CA LEU A 96 -1.35 -5.86 -6.76
C LEU A 96 -1.98 -7.20 -7.19
N ASN A 97 -3.22 -7.50 -6.80
CA ASN A 97 -3.95 -8.69 -7.24
C ASN A 97 -4.41 -8.57 -8.70
N ASP A 98 -4.46 -7.37 -9.23
CA ASP A 98 -4.74 -7.14 -10.63
C ASP A 98 -3.50 -7.50 -11.45
N ASN A 99 -3.59 -8.58 -12.25
CA ASN A 99 -2.49 -9.08 -13.05
C ASN A 99 -2.38 -8.41 -14.42
N ASP A 100 -3.22 -7.43 -14.68
CA ASP A 100 -3.16 -6.62 -15.88
C ASP A 100 -2.00 -5.61 -15.82
N ASN A 101 -1.91 -4.73 -16.79
CA ASN A 101 -0.90 -3.70 -16.83
C ASN A 101 -0.93 -2.83 -15.57
N LEU A 102 0.22 -2.29 -15.21
CA LEU A 102 0.29 -1.33 -14.10
C LEU A 102 -0.43 -0.03 -14.45
N GLU A 103 -1.43 0.33 -13.65
CA GLU A 103 -2.23 1.54 -13.80
C GLU A 103 -2.21 2.40 -12.53
N VAL A 104 -2.30 3.71 -12.70
CA VAL A 104 -2.38 4.67 -11.60
C VAL A 104 -3.53 5.65 -11.84
N SER A 105 -4.50 5.63 -10.96
CA SER A 105 -5.63 6.55 -10.94
C SER A 105 -5.41 7.63 -9.87
N VAL A 106 -5.18 8.87 -10.31
CA VAL A 106 -4.94 10.02 -9.43
C VAL A 106 -6.18 10.92 -9.41
N ASP A 107 -6.65 11.27 -8.23
CA ASP A 107 -7.65 12.31 -8.05
C ASP A 107 -7.05 13.69 -8.34
N LYS A 108 -7.16 14.11 -9.58
CA LYS A 108 -6.60 15.37 -10.07
C LYS A 108 -7.27 16.61 -9.46
N SER A 109 -8.42 16.45 -8.82
CA SER A 109 -9.08 17.54 -8.10
C SER A 109 -8.43 17.81 -6.73
N LYS A 110 -7.65 16.88 -6.23
CA LYS A 110 -7.02 16.92 -4.90
C LYS A 110 -5.50 16.89 -4.93
N ILE A 111 -4.91 16.15 -5.88
CA ILE A 111 -3.45 16.01 -5.97
C ILE A 111 -2.90 17.05 -6.94
N THR A 112 -2.04 17.94 -6.44
CA THR A 112 -1.62 19.15 -7.17
C THR A 112 -0.23 19.08 -7.77
N THR A 113 0.66 18.21 -7.27
CA THR A 113 2.08 18.23 -7.66
C THR A 113 2.53 16.90 -8.28
N ILE A 114 2.32 15.77 -7.60
CA ILE A 114 2.76 14.47 -8.10
C ILE A 114 1.76 13.99 -9.16
N THR A 115 2.26 13.73 -10.36
CA THR A 115 1.44 13.27 -11.50
C THR A 115 1.31 11.74 -11.52
N GLY A 116 0.33 11.22 -12.27
CA GLY A 116 0.18 9.78 -12.50
C GLY A 116 1.44 9.14 -13.09
N ASP A 117 2.12 9.82 -14.01
CA ASP A 117 3.37 9.35 -14.60
C ASP A 117 4.53 9.29 -13.58
N MET A 118 4.57 10.21 -12.63
CA MET A 118 5.56 10.18 -11.55
C MET A 118 5.34 8.98 -10.61
N TYR A 119 4.08 8.70 -10.22
CA TYR A 119 3.74 7.50 -9.47
C TYR A 119 4.09 6.23 -10.25
N LEU A 120 3.72 6.18 -11.53
CA LEU A 120 3.99 5.04 -12.42
C LEU A 120 5.50 4.78 -12.54
N SER A 121 6.29 5.82 -12.69
CA SER A 121 7.75 5.73 -12.79
C SER A 121 8.37 5.22 -11.49
N ALA A 122 7.89 5.68 -10.34
CA ALA A 122 8.35 5.21 -9.03
C ALA A 122 8.04 3.72 -8.82
N LEU A 123 6.81 3.29 -9.16
CA LEU A 123 6.38 1.90 -9.08
C LEU A 123 7.23 0.98 -9.96
N LYS A 124 7.46 1.37 -11.22
CA LYS A 124 8.31 0.61 -12.16
C LYS A 124 9.76 0.53 -11.68
N SER A 125 10.29 1.62 -11.12
CA SER A 125 11.65 1.64 -10.55
C SER A 125 11.77 0.72 -9.33
N ALA A 126 10.69 0.51 -8.60
CA ALA A 126 10.60 -0.46 -7.50
C ALA A 126 10.37 -1.91 -7.99
N GLY A 127 10.25 -2.15 -9.30
CA GLY A 127 10.04 -3.48 -9.88
C GLY A 127 8.58 -3.93 -9.96
N ILE A 128 7.62 -3.03 -9.71
CA ILE A 128 6.19 -3.31 -9.84
C ILE A 128 5.79 -3.12 -11.30
N THR A 129 5.29 -4.17 -11.91
CA THR A 129 4.96 -4.19 -13.35
C THR A 129 3.47 -4.42 -13.64
N ALA A 130 2.69 -4.81 -12.63
CA ALA A 130 1.26 -5.05 -12.72
C ALA A 130 0.54 -4.59 -11.46
N GLY A 131 -0.73 -4.24 -11.58
CA GLY A 131 -1.59 -3.81 -10.48
C GLY A 131 -2.25 -2.45 -10.74
N HIS A 132 -3.12 -2.03 -9.82
CA HIS A 132 -3.78 -0.75 -9.88
C HIS A 132 -3.56 0.05 -8.60
N VAL A 133 -3.14 1.28 -8.74
CA VAL A 133 -2.93 2.20 -7.61
C VAL A 133 -3.89 3.37 -7.72
N TYR A 134 -4.59 3.67 -6.63
CA TYR A 134 -5.50 4.79 -6.49
C TYR A 134 -4.93 5.80 -5.52
N VAL A 135 -4.92 7.07 -5.89
CA VAL A 135 -4.35 8.16 -5.08
C VAL A 135 -5.36 9.28 -4.92
N THR A 136 -5.59 9.70 -3.68
CA THR A 136 -6.45 10.85 -3.35
C THR A 136 -5.98 11.55 -2.08
N SER A 137 -6.69 12.61 -1.72
CA SER A 137 -6.51 13.37 -0.48
C SER A 137 -7.85 13.98 -0.07
N PRO A 138 -8.12 14.19 1.22
CA PRO A 138 -9.37 14.84 1.66
C PRO A 138 -9.42 16.32 1.29
N VAL A 139 -8.26 16.95 1.17
CA VAL A 139 -8.04 18.35 0.79
C VAL A 139 -6.98 18.40 -0.32
N GLU A 140 -6.78 19.58 -0.92
CA GLU A 140 -5.68 19.74 -1.87
C GLU A 140 -4.33 19.45 -1.19
N ALA A 141 -3.52 18.61 -1.82
CA ALA A 141 -2.21 18.18 -1.32
C ALA A 141 -1.24 17.90 -2.46
N THR A 142 0.05 17.91 -2.17
CA THR A 142 1.10 17.67 -3.18
C THR A 142 1.10 16.23 -3.72
N GLY A 143 0.73 15.25 -2.90
CA GLY A 143 0.73 13.83 -3.25
C GLY A 143 1.95 13.04 -2.76
N GLU A 144 2.89 13.68 -2.09
CA GLU A 144 4.15 13.04 -1.66
C GLU A 144 3.93 12.01 -0.54
N SER A 145 2.96 12.19 0.35
CA SER A 145 2.66 11.17 1.36
C SER A 145 2.05 9.90 0.76
N ALA A 146 1.25 10.02 -0.29
CA ALA A 146 0.79 8.87 -1.05
C ALA A 146 1.97 8.14 -1.72
N LEU A 147 2.91 8.88 -2.30
CA LEU A 147 4.12 8.30 -2.89
C LEU A 147 4.97 7.56 -1.86
N ALA A 148 5.18 8.15 -0.68
CA ALA A 148 5.88 7.51 0.43
C ALA A 148 5.16 6.22 0.87
N GLY A 149 3.83 6.25 0.91
CA GLY A 149 3.01 5.10 1.22
C GLY A 149 3.18 3.96 0.23
N ILE A 150 3.14 4.26 -1.06
CA ILE A 150 3.35 3.29 -2.13
C ILE A 150 4.72 2.61 -1.99
N MET A 151 5.78 3.39 -1.82
CA MET A 151 7.14 2.88 -1.67
C MET A 151 7.29 2.01 -0.41
N ASN A 152 6.74 2.44 0.71
CA ASN A 152 6.75 1.67 1.96
C ASN A 152 5.94 0.37 1.88
N SER A 153 4.86 0.34 1.13
CA SER A 153 4.04 -0.87 0.92
C SER A 153 4.79 -1.93 0.14
N TYR A 154 5.60 -1.52 -0.82
CA TYR A 154 6.44 -2.41 -1.60
C TYR A 154 7.57 -3.03 -0.77
N GLU A 155 8.25 -2.26 0.06
CA GLU A 155 9.28 -2.77 0.98
C GLU A 155 8.72 -3.86 1.90
N LEU A 156 7.49 -3.71 2.39
CA LEU A 156 6.82 -4.73 3.20
C LEU A 156 6.50 -6.00 2.41
N SER A 157 6.12 -5.89 1.15
CA SER A 157 5.85 -7.06 0.30
C SER A 157 7.11 -7.88 -0.01
N LEU A 158 8.28 -7.24 -0.07
CA LEU A 158 9.57 -7.92 -0.28
C LEU A 158 10.07 -8.69 0.96
N ILE A 159 9.68 -8.29 2.16
CA ILE A 159 10.10 -8.95 3.42
C ILE A 159 9.38 -10.30 3.61
N HIS A 160 8.29 -10.54 2.91
CA HIS A 160 7.48 -11.77 3.01
C HIS A 160 7.75 -12.79 1.89
N ILE A 161 8.77 -12.57 1.08
CA ILE A 161 9.34 -13.56 0.15
C ILE A 161 10.56 -14.22 0.82
#